data_d358954b47f64137a9d217b62b12c0ee
#
_entry.id   d358954b47f64137a9d217b62b12c0ee
#
_cell.length_a   1.000
_cell.length_b   1.000
_cell.length_c   1.000
_cell.angle_alpha   90.00
_cell.angle_beta   90.00
_cell.angle_gamma   90.00
#
_symmetry.space_group_name_H-M   'P 1'
#
loop_
_entity.id
_entity.type
_entity.pdbx_description
1 polymer ?
#
loop_
_entity_poly.entity_id
_entity_poly.type
_entity_poly.pdbx_seq_one_letter_code
_entity_poly.pdbx_strand_id
1 'polypeptide(L)'
;MTDIIRMRSELRLRPATRADLPRIHEVRHGTAENRLTDPTLVTDVEVAWYMDEAIFLVSEDEVGVQGFTCVNHQTGYVWALFVIDGAHGRGHGTRLLDAATARLREVGHRQAFLTTGSGTKAEGFYRSKGWQPMGKNMKGEVVFRLWL
;
A
#
# COMPACT_ATOMS: atom_id res chain seq x y z
N MET A 1 27.01 10.93 -15.75
CA MET A 1 25.87 11.79 -16.08
C MET A 1 24.59 10.99 -16.25
N THR A 2 24.61 10.00 -17.12
CA THR A 2 23.47 9.09 -17.33
C THR A 2 23.07 8.39 -16.06
N ASP A 3 24.03 8.00 -15.22
CA ASP A 3 23.78 7.26 -13.98
C ASP A 3 23.03 8.08 -12.94
N ILE A 4 23.29 9.39 -12.88
CA ILE A 4 22.58 10.26 -11.94
C ILE A 4 21.10 10.37 -12.31
N ILE A 5 20.78 10.50 -13.60
CA ILE A 5 19.40 10.56 -14.08
C ILE A 5 18.70 9.24 -13.80
N ARG A 6 19.38 8.13 -14.04
CA ARG A 6 18.83 6.79 -13.80
C ARG A 6 18.53 6.57 -12.32
N MET A 7 19.42 7.00 -11.44
CA MET A 7 19.24 6.88 -10.00
C MET A 7 18.02 7.65 -9.48
N ARG A 8 17.74 8.82 -10.07
CA ARG A 8 16.58 9.63 -9.67
C ARG A 8 15.25 8.97 -9.97
N SER A 9 15.20 8.14 -11.01
CA SER A 9 13.96 7.47 -11.43
C SER A 9 13.83 6.06 -10.86
N GLU A 10 14.87 5.53 -10.23
CA GLU A 10 14.82 4.19 -9.68
C GLU A 10 14.07 4.14 -8.38
N LEU A 11 13.07 3.24 -8.34
CA LEU A 11 12.36 2.87 -7.13
C LEU A 11 12.74 1.44 -6.80
N ARG A 12 13.00 1.17 -5.53
CA ARG A 12 13.36 -0.16 -5.09
C ARG A 12 12.31 -0.69 -4.13
N LEU A 13 11.78 -1.86 -4.48
CA LEU A 13 10.85 -2.60 -3.62
C LEU A 13 11.63 -3.66 -2.86
N ARG A 14 11.33 -3.79 -1.60
CA ARG A 14 11.92 -4.85 -0.76
C ARG A 14 10.97 -5.20 0.39
N PRO A 15 11.15 -6.38 1.00
CA PRO A 15 10.40 -6.69 2.22
C PRO A 15 10.73 -5.68 3.32
N ALA A 16 9.71 -5.34 4.10
CA ALA A 16 9.88 -4.49 5.26
C ALA A 16 10.62 -5.24 6.36
N THR A 17 11.40 -4.50 7.15
CA THR A 17 12.08 -5.02 8.33
C THR A 17 11.64 -4.21 9.55
N ARG A 18 11.94 -4.73 10.74
CA ARG A 18 11.59 -4.02 11.97
C ARG A 18 12.28 -2.65 12.08
N ALA A 19 13.41 -2.48 11.42
CA ALA A 19 14.09 -1.18 11.35
C ALA A 19 13.27 -0.14 10.59
N ASP A 20 12.34 -0.58 9.72
CA ASP A 20 11.49 0.33 8.95
C ASP A 20 10.28 0.84 9.75
N LEU A 21 9.98 0.27 10.91
CA LEU A 21 8.78 0.60 11.67
C LEU A 21 8.59 2.10 11.94
N PRO A 22 9.61 2.84 12.42
CA PRO A 22 9.44 4.26 12.63
C PRO A 22 9.05 5.01 11.36
N ARG A 23 9.67 4.68 10.24
CA ARG A 23 9.39 5.32 8.96
C ARG A 23 8.02 4.91 8.42
N ILE A 24 7.62 3.66 8.61
CA ILE A 24 6.29 3.19 8.22
C ILE A 24 5.20 3.99 8.94
N HIS A 25 5.38 4.23 10.23
CA HIS A 25 4.44 5.07 10.99
C HIS A 25 4.41 6.50 10.47
N GLU A 26 5.56 7.07 10.12
CA GLU A 26 5.61 8.41 9.53
C GLU A 26 4.86 8.46 8.19
N VAL A 27 5.07 7.49 7.32
CA VAL A 27 4.39 7.42 6.02
C VAL A 27 2.89 7.34 6.22
N ARG A 28 2.43 6.50 7.14
CA ARG A 28 1.00 6.35 7.42
C ARG A 28 0.38 7.64 7.92
N HIS A 29 1.01 8.29 8.88
CA HIS A 29 0.52 9.54 9.46
C HIS A 29 0.72 10.73 8.53
N GLY A 30 1.65 10.63 7.58
CA GLY A 30 1.92 11.67 6.60
C GLY A 30 1.02 11.65 5.38
N THR A 31 -0.02 10.81 5.36
CA THR A 31 -0.99 10.73 4.26
C THR A 31 -2.30 11.36 4.72
N ALA A 32 -2.56 12.59 4.27
CA ALA A 32 -3.66 13.41 4.78
C ALA A 32 -5.04 12.78 4.58
N GLU A 33 -5.29 12.16 3.42
CA GLU A 33 -6.58 11.55 3.10
C GLU A 33 -6.92 10.36 3.99
N ASN A 34 -5.89 9.65 4.46
CA ASN A 34 -6.06 8.43 5.24
C ASN A 34 -5.63 8.61 6.69
N ARG A 35 -5.56 9.87 7.14
CA ARG A 35 -5.22 10.13 8.53
C ARG A 35 -6.30 9.57 9.44
N LEU A 36 -5.90 8.74 10.37
CA LEU A 36 -6.82 8.19 11.34
C LEU A 36 -7.27 9.28 12.31
N THR A 37 -8.58 9.30 12.58
CA THR A 37 -9.12 10.17 13.62
C THR A 37 -8.70 9.69 15.01
N ASP A 38 -8.47 8.39 15.13
CA ASP A 38 -7.99 7.76 16.35
C ASP A 38 -6.78 6.88 16.00
N PRO A 39 -5.56 7.31 16.36
CA PRO A 39 -4.35 6.53 16.03
C PRO A 39 -4.27 5.18 16.75
N THR A 40 -5.12 4.93 17.77
CA THR A 40 -5.14 3.64 18.45
C THR A 40 -5.85 2.55 17.63
N LEU A 41 -6.57 2.92 16.56
CA LEU A 41 -7.26 1.94 15.71
C LEU A 41 -6.32 1.01 14.97
N VAL A 42 -5.06 1.41 14.79
CA VAL A 42 -4.03 0.56 14.22
C VAL A 42 -2.86 0.51 15.18
N THR A 43 -2.71 -0.62 15.81
CA THR A 43 -1.72 -0.81 16.84
C THR A 43 -0.40 -1.33 16.27
N ASP A 44 0.68 -1.14 17.02
CA ASP A 44 1.99 -1.71 16.69
C ASP A 44 1.93 -3.23 16.61
N VAL A 45 1.04 -3.83 17.40
CA VAL A 45 0.84 -5.29 17.40
C VAL A 45 0.30 -5.76 16.05
N GLU A 46 -0.67 -5.04 15.46
CA GLU A 46 -1.21 -5.38 14.14
C GLU A 46 -0.15 -5.22 13.06
N VAL A 47 0.60 -4.12 13.10
CA VAL A 47 1.68 -3.87 12.13
C VAL A 47 2.73 -4.97 12.23
N ALA A 48 3.13 -5.34 13.44
CA ALA A 48 4.10 -6.40 13.66
C ALA A 48 3.58 -7.76 13.15
N TRP A 49 2.29 -8.06 13.36
CA TRP A 49 1.68 -9.28 12.84
C TRP A 49 1.77 -9.33 11.31
N TYR A 50 1.42 -8.24 10.63
CA TYR A 50 1.51 -8.18 9.16
C TYR A 50 2.95 -8.33 8.69
N MET A 51 3.90 -7.78 9.44
CA MET A 51 5.30 -7.88 9.07
C MET A 51 5.84 -9.31 9.19
N ASP A 52 5.40 -10.05 10.21
CA ASP A 52 5.87 -11.41 10.46
C ASP A 52 5.08 -12.48 9.69
N GLU A 53 3.77 -12.29 9.53
CA GLU A 53 2.85 -13.35 9.08
C GLU A 53 2.24 -13.09 7.71
N ALA A 54 2.51 -11.95 7.10
CA ALA A 54 1.87 -11.56 5.84
C ALA A 54 2.91 -10.99 4.87
N ILE A 55 2.41 -10.50 3.74
CA ILE A 55 3.27 -9.83 2.75
C ILE A 55 3.36 -8.36 3.15
N PHE A 56 4.56 -7.89 3.40
CA PHE A 56 4.80 -6.49 3.79
C PHE A 56 5.98 -5.95 2.99
N LEU A 57 5.70 -5.02 2.07
CA LEU A 57 6.70 -4.46 1.16
C LEU A 57 6.81 -2.95 1.35
N VAL A 58 8.02 -2.44 1.22
CA VAL A 58 8.29 -1.00 1.20
C VAL A 58 8.83 -0.60 -0.16
N SER A 59 8.55 0.63 -0.56
CA SER A 59 9.09 1.25 -1.76
C SER A 59 9.99 2.41 -1.36
N GLU A 60 11.22 2.37 -1.81
CA GLU A 60 12.21 3.41 -1.47
C GLU A 60 12.82 4.02 -2.71
N ASP A 61 13.21 5.27 -2.59
CA ASP A 61 13.97 6.01 -3.59
C ASP A 61 15.26 6.54 -2.93
N GLU A 62 15.90 7.54 -3.54
CA GLU A 62 17.15 8.12 -3.02
C GLU A 62 16.99 8.81 -1.67
N VAL A 63 15.77 9.19 -1.31
CA VAL A 63 15.48 9.84 -0.02
C VAL A 63 15.26 8.79 1.08
N GLY A 64 14.79 7.62 0.72
CA GLY A 64 14.47 6.54 1.64
C GLY A 64 13.11 5.94 1.35
N VAL A 65 12.52 5.26 2.33
CA VAL A 65 11.20 4.65 2.20
C VAL A 65 10.14 5.74 2.09
N GLN A 66 9.34 5.68 1.03
CA GLN A 66 8.30 6.65 0.73
C GLN A 66 6.90 6.03 0.73
N GLY A 67 6.80 4.72 0.74
CA GLY A 67 5.51 4.04 0.74
C GLY A 67 5.63 2.59 1.19
N PHE A 68 4.48 1.99 1.49
CA PHE A 68 4.44 0.59 1.87
C PHE A 68 3.09 -0.04 1.52
N THR A 69 3.06 -1.36 1.44
CA THR A 69 1.82 -2.14 1.31
C THR A 69 1.88 -3.36 2.21
N CYS A 70 0.74 -3.70 2.78
CA CYS A 70 0.54 -4.90 3.60
C CYS A 70 -0.59 -5.72 2.98
N VAL A 71 -0.36 -7.01 2.78
CA VAL A 71 -1.33 -7.89 2.15
C VAL A 71 -1.49 -9.15 2.99
N ASN A 72 -2.73 -9.49 3.29
CA ASN A 72 -3.04 -10.76 3.93
C ASN A 72 -3.06 -11.84 2.84
N HIS A 73 -2.01 -12.66 2.79
CA HIS A 73 -1.85 -13.71 1.78
C HIS A 73 -2.85 -14.86 1.96
N GLN A 74 -3.48 -14.98 3.12
CA GLN A 74 -4.47 -16.03 3.36
C GLN A 74 -5.84 -15.66 2.77
N THR A 75 -6.19 -14.39 2.77
CA THR A 75 -7.52 -13.93 2.34
C THR A 75 -7.53 -13.19 1.01
N GLY A 76 -6.38 -12.69 0.55
CA GLY A 76 -6.31 -11.83 -0.63
C GLY A 76 -6.64 -10.37 -0.34
N TYR A 77 -6.74 -9.99 0.92
CA TYR A 77 -7.08 -8.63 1.32
C TYR A 77 -5.83 -7.74 1.39
N VAL A 78 -5.85 -6.65 0.62
CA VAL A 78 -4.81 -5.62 0.71
C VAL A 78 -5.18 -4.71 1.87
N TRP A 79 -4.51 -4.91 3.01
CA TRP A 79 -4.84 -4.21 4.25
C TRP A 79 -4.41 -2.75 4.23
N ALA A 80 -3.28 -2.46 3.58
CA ALA A 80 -2.74 -1.11 3.53
C ALA A 80 -1.96 -0.88 2.24
N LEU A 81 -2.07 0.32 1.71
CA LEU A 81 -1.22 0.85 0.65
C LEU A 81 -1.13 2.36 0.87
N PHE A 82 0.04 2.81 1.28
CA PHE A 82 0.26 4.23 1.59
C PHE A 82 1.52 4.75 0.92
N VAL A 83 1.43 5.96 0.38
CA VAL A 83 2.57 6.72 -0.13
C VAL A 83 2.51 8.07 0.56
N ILE A 84 3.63 8.52 1.12
CA ILE A 84 3.69 9.79 1.85
C ILE A 84 3.36 10.96 0.91
N ASP A 85 2.67 11.97 1.43
CA ASP A 85 2.41 13.19 0.68
C ASP A 85 3.74 13.81 0.26
N GLY A 86 3.81 14.30 -0.98
CA GLY A 86 5.04 14.82 -1.57
C GLY A 86 5.81 13.81 -2.42
N ALA A 87 5.57 12.52 -2.25
CA ALA A 87 6.18 11.47 -3.08
C ALA A 87 5.22 10.91 -4.13
N HIS A 88 4.01 11.45 -4.22
CA HIS A 88 3.03 11.03 -5.23
C HIS A 88 3.50 11.39 -6.64
N GLY A 89 3.07 10.62 -7.63
CA GLY A 89 3.40 10.85 -9.02
C GLY A 89 4.75 10.27 -9.46
N ARG A 90 5.46 9.59 -8.57
CA ARG A 90 6.75 8.96 -8.88
C ARG A 90 6.64 7.46 -9.16
N GLY A 91 5.46 6.88 -9.01
CA GLY A 91 5.22 5.47 -9.28
C GLY A 91 5.31 4.53 -8.08
N HIS A 92 5.50 5.03 -6.87
CA HIS A 92 5.55 4.19 -5.66
C HIS A 92 4.27 3.37 -5.49
N GLY A 93 3.11 4.01 -5.57
CA GLY A 93 1.83 3.33 -5.39
C GLY A 93 1.58 2.26 -6.43
N THR A 94 1.87 2.55 -7.70
CA THR A 94 1.70 1.59 -8.80
C THR A 94 2.61 0.39 -8.60
N ARG A 95 3.87 0.60 -8.27
CA ARG A 95 4.82 -0.50 -8.06
C ARG A 95 4.45 -1.36 -6.86
N LEU A 96 4.03 -0.73 -5.77
CA LEU A 96 3.58 -1.46 -4.58
C LEU A 96 2.35 -2.30 -4.89
N LEU A 97 1.37 -1.73 -5.58
CA LEU A 97 0.13 -2.43 -5.93
C LEU A 97 0.40 -3.60 -6.87
N ASP A 98 1.23 -3.38 -7.90
CA ASP A 98 1.60 -4.43 -8.84
C ASP A 98 2.33 -5.57 -8.12
N ALA A 99 3.24 -5.26 -7.22
CA ALA A 99 3.95 -6.27 -6.44
C ALA A 99 3.01 -7.04 -5.52
N ALA A 100 2.09 -6.35 -4.87
CA ALA A 100 1.10 -6.98 -3.99
C ALA A 100 0.24 -7.98 -4.76
N THR A 101 -0.28 -7.57 -5.91
CA THR A 101 -1.12 -8.45 -6.74
C THR A 101 -0.33 -9.61 -7.34
N ALA A 102 0.92 -9.38 -7.73
CA ALA A 102 1.79 -10.45 -8.22
C ALA A 102 2.03 -11.50 -7.13
N ARG A 103 2.28 -11.07 -5.90
CA ARG A 103 2.46 -12.00 -4.78
C ARG A 103 1.21 -12.81 -4.50
N LEU A 104 0.04 -12.20 -4.58
CA LEU A 104 -1.22 -12.91 -4.39
C LEU A 104 -1.45 -13.96 -5.48
N ARG A 105 -1.10 -13.65 -6.73
CA ARG A 105 -1.17 -14.64 -7.82
C ARG A 105 -0.24 -15.82 -7.55
N GLU A 106 0.98 -15.57 -7.10
CA GLU A 106 1.96 -16.62 -6.79
C GLU A 106 1.44 -17.56 -5.70
N VAL A 107 0.71 -17.03 -4.73
CA VAL A 107 0.12 -17.81 -3.63
C VAL A 107 -1.11 -18.58 -4.09
N GLY A 108 -1.66 -18.25 -5.28
CA GLY A 108 -2.78 -18.97 -5.86
C GLY A 108 -4.13 -18.28 -5.74
N HIS A 109 -4.17 -17.02 -5.29
CA HIS A 109 -5.40 -16.27 -5.25
C HIS A 109 -5.87 -15.87 -6.65
N ARG A 110 -7.18 -15.92 -6.87
CA ARG A 110 -7.80 -15.52 -8.14
C ARG A 110 -8.36 -14.11 -8.08
N GLN A 111 -8.47 -13.54 -6.90
CA GLN A 111 -8.96 -12.19 -6.72
C GLN A 111 -8.34 -11.55 -5.48
N ALA A 112 -8.26 -10.24 -5.52
CA ALA A 112 -7.80 -9.42 -4.42
C ALA A 112 -8.91 -8.45 -4.03
N PHE A 113 -8.89 -8.03 -2.79
CA PHE A 113 -9.88 -7.10 -2.23
C PHE A 113 -9.19 -5.98 -1.47
N LEU A 114 -9.82 -4.84 -1.44
CA LEU A 114 -9.43 -3.75 -0.55
C LEU A 114 -10.63 -2.84 -0.27
N THR A 115 -10.49 -1.99 0.73
CA THR A 115 -11.46 -0.93 0.99
C THR A 115 -10.73 0.40 1.04
N THR A 116 -11.39 1.46 0.60
CA THR A 116 -10.82 2.80 0.66
C THR A 116 -11.94 3.83 0.84
N GLY A 117 -11.57 5.02 1.33
CA GLY A 117 -12.53 6.09 1.56
C GLY A 117 -13.20 6.55 0.26
N SER A 118 -14.50 6.80 0.34
CA SER A 118 -15.27 7.33 -0.78
C SER A 118 -14.89 8.78 -1.06
N GLY A 119 -14.74 9.13 -2.33
CA GLY A 119 -14.41 10.50 -2.75
C GLY A 119 -12.93 10.88 -2.59
N THR A 120 -12.07 9.92 -2.28
CA THR A 120 -10.64 10.18 -2.10
C THR A 120 -9.87 10.00 -3.42
N LYS A 121 -8.64 10.48 -3.44
CA LYS A 121 -7.72 10.23 -4.57
C LYS A 121 -7.43 8.74 -4.71
N ALA A 122 -7.39 8.03 -3.60
CA ALA A 122 -7.16 6.59 -3.59
C ALA A 122 -8.27 5.85 -4.35
N GLU A 123 -9.53 6.24 -4.17
CA GLU A 123 -10.63 5.64 -4.93
C GLU A 123 -10.39 5.78 -6.43
N GLY A 124 -10.05 6.99 -6.89
CA GLY A 124 -9.74 7.22 -8.30
C GLY A 124 -8.54 6.42 -8.78
N PHE A 125 -7.52 6.30 -7.94
CA PHE A 125 -6.33 5.51 -8.26
C PHE A 125 -6.70 4.03 -8.51
N TYR A 126 -7.46 3.42 -7.62
CA TYR A 126 -7.84 2.01 -7.79
C TYR A 126 -8.73 1.81 -9.01
N ARG A 127 -9.67 2.71 -9.26
CA ARG A 127 -10.49 2.66 -10.48
C ARG A 127 -9.62 2.71 -11.73
N SER A 128 -8.62 3.59 -11.75
CA SER A 128 -7.72 3.73 -12.90
C SER A 128 -6.85 2.48 -13.12
N LYS A 129 -6.65 1.67 -12.08
CA LYS A 129 -5.88 0.42 -12.16
C LYS A 129 -6.74 -0.81 -12.46
N GLY A 130 -8.01 -0.61 -12.76
CA GLY A 130 -8.91 -1.69 -13.16
C GLY A 130 -9.61 -2.40 -12.01
N TRP A 131 -9.49 -1.89 -10.79
CA TRP A 131 -10.23 -2.44 -9.67
C TRP A 131 -11.71 -2.10 -9.80
N GLN A 132 -12.58 -3.06 -9.49
CA GLN A 132 -14.02 -2.92 -9.65
C GLN A 132 -14.69 -2.60 -8.32
N PRO A 133 -15.45 -1.50 -8.24
CA PRO A 133 -16.20 -1.21 -7.02
C PRO A 133 -17.35 -2.20 -6.86
N MET A 134 -17.46 -2.77 -5.67
CA MET A 134 -18.46 -3.77 -5.34
C MET A 134 -19.58 -3.21 -4.46
N GLY A 135 -19.51 -1.93 -4.09
CA GLY A 135 -20.44 -1.30 -3.17
C GLY A 135 -19.70 -0.71 -1.98
N LYS A 136 -20.47 -0.34 -0.97
CA LYS A 136 -19.91 0.26 0.25
C LYS A 136 -20.13 -0.66 1.44
N ASN A 137 -19.19 -0.69 2.36
CA ASN A 137 -19.33 -1.38 3.64
C ASN A 137 -20.11 -0.51 4.64
N MET A 138 -20.27 -1.01 5.86
CA MET A 138 -21.05 -0.30 6.89
C MET A 138 -20.38 1.00 7.33
N LYS A 139 -19.07 1.16 7.09
CA LYS A 139 -18.35 2.40 7.39
C LYS A 139 -18.42 3.43 6.27
N GLY A 140 -19.10 3.10 5.15
CA GLY A 140 -19.18 3.97 3.99
C GLY A 140 -17.94 3.92 3.09
N GLU A 141 -17.04 2.99 3.33
CA GLU A 141 -15.88 2.79 2.47
C GLU A 141 -16.26 2.01 1.23
N VAL A 142 -15.61 2.34 0.10
CA VAL A 142 -15.81 1.59 -1.15
C VAL A 142 -15.03 0.28 -1.05
N VAL A 143 -15.71 -0.82 -1.34
CA VAL A 143 -15.09 -2.14 -1.42
C VAL A 143 -14.70 -2.39 -2.87
N PHE A 144 -13.44 -2.70 -3.11
CA PHE A 144 -12.92 -2.98 -4.45
C PHE A 144 -12.49 -4.44 -4.58
N ARG A 145 -12.63 -4.95 -5.78
CA ARG A 145 -12.15 -6.28 -6.17
C ARG A 145 -11.34 -6.18 -7.45
N LEU A 146 -10.28 -6.98 -7.53
CA LEU A 146 -9.52 -7.17 -8.76
C LEU A 146 -9.41 -8.65 -9.05
N TRP A 147 -9.75 -9.04 -10.28
CA TRP A 147 -9.47 -10.39 -10.75
C TRP A 147 -7.97 -10.50 -11.09
N LEU A 148 -7.35 -11.52 -10.54
CA LEU A 148 -5.90 -11.75 -10.69
C LEU A 148 -5.60 -12.69 -11.86
#